data_d0db668ad1c163e9e4b3e2c6bb5e1d1b
#
_entry.id   d0db668ad1c163e9e4b3e2c6bb5e1d1b
#
_cell.length_a   1.000
_cell.length_b   1.000
_cell.length_c   1.000
_cell.angle_alpha   90.00
_cell.angle_beta   90.00
_cell.angle_gamma   90.00
#
_symmetry.space_group_name_H-M   'P 1'
#
loop_
_entity.id
_entity.type
_entity.pdbx_description
1 polymer ?
#
loop_
_entity_poly.entity_id
_entity_poly.type
_entity_poly.pdbx_seq_one_letter_code
_entity_poly.pdbx_strand_id
1 'polypeptide(L)'
;MKRFKTIFLEEAVEFLDSLSEQVRDKIFYNIRKVEGGIMSSDLFKKLESTDIWEFRTQYNGLQYRLFAFWDTEKEAMVVATHGIVKKVWKVPTKEIAKAEEMRKQYFNAK
;
A
#
# COMPACT_ATOMS: atom_id res chain seq x y z
N MET A 1 2.26 8.93 -18.99
CA MET A 1 2.32 8.17 -17.75
C MET A 1 0.96 8.16 -17.07
N LYS A 2 0.51 6.99 -16.65
CA LYS A 2 -0.83 6.87 -16.10
C LYS A 2 -0.88 7.34 -14.64
N ARG A 3 -1.77 8.25 -14.33
CA ARG A 3 -2.01 8.72 -12.97
C ARG A 3 -3.15 7.94 -12.35
N PHE A 4 -3.13 7.82 -11.04
CA PHE A 4 -4.19 7.09 -10.34
C PHE A 4 -4.50 7.76 -9.01
N LYS A 5 -5.60 7.32 -8.40
CA LYS A 5 -6.05 7.78 -7.09
C LYS A 5 -5.99 6.60 -6.12
N THR A 6 -5.62 6.88 -4.87
CA THR A 6 -5.57 5.86 -3.82
C THR A 6 -6.71 6.11 -2.83
N ILE A 7 -7.44 5.04 -2.50
CA ILE A 7 -8.40 5.07 -1.39
C ILE A 7 -7.87 4.15 -0.29
N PHE A 8 -8.28 4.41 0.94
CA PHE A 8 -7.74 3.72 2.11
C PHE A 8 -8.88 3.02 2.84
N LEU A 9 -8.76 1.70 3.01
CA LEU A 9 -9.70 0.95 3.81
C LEU A 9 -9.45 1.26 5.30
N GLU A 10 -10.37 0.88 6.15
CA GLU A 10 -10.31 1.23 7.57
C GLU A 10 -8.99 0.84 8.23
N GLU A 11 -8.49 -0.38 7.98
CA GLU A 11 -7.24 -0.82 8.59
C GLU A 11 -6.03 -0.03 8.09
N ALA A 12 -6.08 0.44 6.84
CA ALA A 12 -5.01 1.31 6.33
C ALA A 12 -5.02 2.65 7.06
N VAL A 13 -6.20 3.21 7.29
CA VAL A 13 -6.35 4.45 8.05
C VAL A 13 -5.85 4.26 9.48
N GLU A 14 -6.23 3.16 10.13
CA GLU A 14 -5.78 2.84 11.50
C GLU A 14 -4.27 2.75 11.56
N PHE A 15 -3.66 2.09 10.59
CA PHE A 15 -2.21 1.98 10.53
C PHE A 15 -1.56 3.38 10.44
N LEU A 16 -2.03 4.21 9.52
CA LEU A 16 -1.48 5.55 9.33
C LEU A 16 -1.68 6.42 10.57
N ASP A 17 -2.83 6.31 11.21
CA ASP A 17 -3.13 7.08 12.43
C ASP A 17 -2.25 6.66 13.61
N SER A 18 -1.72 5.43 13.59
CA SER A 18 -0.84 4.93 14.66
C SER A 18 0.58 5.46 14.56
N LEU A 19 0.92 6.10 13.45
CA LEU A 19 2.28 6.57 13.18
C LEU A 19 2.45 8.02 13.58
N SER A 20 3.71 8.44 13.78
CA SER A 20 4.00 9.86 14.03
C SER A 20 3.63 10.67 12.79
N GLU A 21 3.38 11.96 13.01
CA GLU A 21 3.04 12.86 11.92
C GLU A 21 4.13 12.87 10.83
N GLN A 22 5.39 12.87 11.26
CA GLN A 22 6.53 12.93 10.33
C GLN A 22 6.56 11.70 9.42
N VAL A 23 6.35 10.53 9.98
CA VAL A 23 6.33 9.28 9.21
C VAL A 23 5.13 9.27 8.27
N ARG A 24 3.96 9.63 8.78
CA ARG A 24 2.74 9.66 7.98
C ARG A 24 2.88 10.61 6.80
N ASP A 25 3.43 11.80 7.04
CA ASP A 25 3.64 12.78 5.97
C ASP A 25 4.56 12.24 4.90
N LYS A 26 5.62 11.52 5.30
CA LYS A 26 6.55 10.91 4.33
C LYS A 26 5.86 9.84 3.50
N ILE A 27 5.02 9.03 4.13
CA ILE A 27 4.25 8.00 3.41
C ILE A 27 3.34 8.65 2.37
N PHE A 28 2.58 9.68 2.77
CA PHE A 28 1.70 10.38 1.84
C PHE A 28 2.48 11.05 0.72
N TYR A 29 3.62 11.63 1.03
CA TYR A 29 4.48 12.24 0.03
C TYR A 29 4.88 11.22 -1.03
N ASN A 30 5.30 10.03 -0.61
CA ASN A 30 5.68 8.97 -1.52
C ASN A 30 4.49 8.45 -2.34
N ILE A 31 3.33 8.30 -1.71
CA ILE A 31 2.11 7.87 -2.41
C ILE A 31 1.76 8.88 -3.52
N ARG A 32 1.83 10.17 -3.22
CA ARG A 32 1.52 11.21 -4.21
C ARG A 32 2.48 11.19 -5.39
N LYS A 33 3.76 10.88 -5.14
CA LYS A 33 4.74 10.75 -6.23
C LYS A 33 4.33 9.62 -7.17
N VAL A 34 3.95 8.49 -6.61
CA VAL A 34 3.53 7.33 -7.41
C VAL A 34 2.23 7.66 -8.15
N GLU A 35 1.25 8.25 -7.46
CA GLU A 35 -0.01 8.67 -8.08
C GLU A 35 0.23 9.62 -9.25
N GLY A 36 1.24 10.45 -9.15
CA GLY A 36 1.61 11.40 -10.20
C GLY A 36 2.37 10.79 -11.35
N GLY A 37 2.67 9.48 -11.27
CA GLY A 37 3.31 8.76 -12.36
C GLY A 37 4.75 8.36 -12.13
N ILE A 38 5.33 8.60 -10.96
CA ILE A 38 6.69 8.15 -10.67
C ILE A 38 6.62 6.68 -10.27
N MET A 39 6.80 5.79 -11.24
CA MET A 39 6.65 4.35 -11.04
C MET A 39 7.99 3.69 -10.73
N SER A 40 8.51 4.01 -9.55
CA SER A 40 9.75 3.42 -9.05
C SER A 40 9.43 2.23 -8.14
N SER A 41 10.12 1.10 -8.34
CA SER A 41 9.96 -0.06 -7.47
C SER A 41 10.47 0.20 -6.05
N ASP A 42 11.23 1.28 -5.86
CA ASP A 42 11.62 1.71 -4.52
C ASP A 42 10.45 2.29 -3.74
N LEU A 43 9.41 2.73 -4.44
CA LEU A 43 8.24 3.37 -3.83
C LEU A 43 6.97 2.53 -3.95
N PHE A 44 6.83 1.76 -5.02
CA PHE A 44 5.61 1.01 -5.30
C PHE A 44 5.96 -0.24 -6.09
N LYS A 45 5.70 -1.41 -5.52
CA LYS A 45 6.15 -2.67 -6.11
C LYS A 45 5.07 -3.73 -6.02
N LYS A 46 4.89 -4.48 -7.11
CA LYS A 46 4.02 -5.65 -7.11
C LYS A 46 4.73 -6.80 -6.43
N LEU A 47 4.03 -7.49 -5.54
CA LEU A 47 4.58 -8.67 -4.89
C LEU A 47 4.45 -9.87 -5.82
N GLU A 48 5.54 -10.65 -5.89
CA GLU A 48 5.64 -11.75 -6.83
C GLU A 48 4.53 -12.77 -6.65
N SER A 49 3.95 -13.22 -7.77
CA SER A 49 2.91 -14.23 -7.80
C SER A 49 1.61 -13.83 -7.10
N THR A 50 1.35 -12.53 -6.98
CA THR A 50 0.13 -12.04 -6.33
C THR A 50 -0.46 -10.89 -7.15
N ASP A 51 -1.66 -10.46 -6.74
CA ASP A 51 -2.27 -9.22 -7.23
C ASP A 51 -2.08 -8.08 -6.23
N ILE A 52 -1.20 -8.29 -5.27
CA ILE A 52 -0.96 -7.31 -4.20
C ILE A 52 0.28 -6.48 -4.52
N TRP A 53 0.16 -5.19 -4.30
CA TRP A 53 1.25 -4.23 -4.42
C TRP A 53 1.57 -3.69 -3.03
N GLU A 54 2.75 -3.09 -2.88
CA GLU A 54 3.10 -2.42 -1.64
C GLU A 54 3.66 -1.03 -1.94
N PHE A 55 3.14 -0.03 -1.24
CA PHE A 55 3.80 1.26 -1.16
C PHE A 55 4.92 1.13 -0.14
N ARG A 56 6.09 1.64 -0.49
CA ARG A 56 7.31 1.46 0.29
C ARG A 56 7.82 2.82 0.76
N THR A 57 8.07 2.94 2.06
CA THR A 57 8.62 4.17 2.64
C THR A 57 9.69 3.79 3.65
N GLN A 58 10.84 4.44 3.54
CA GLN A 58 11.91 4.29 4.54
C GLN A 58 12.03 5.60 5.30
N TYR A 59 12.09 5.51 6.62
CA TYR A 59 12.22 6.69 7.46
C TYR A 59 12.93 6.32 8.76
N ASN A 60 14.01 7.05 9.08
CA ASN A 60 14.81 6.82 10.30
C ASN A 60 15.19 5.35 10.49
N GLY A 61 15.60 4.69 9.42
CA GLY A 61 16.07 3.30 9.49
C GLY A 61 14.97 2.25 9.54
N LEU A 62 13.72 2.65 9.57
CA LEU A 62 12.60 1.71 9.56
C LEU A 62 11.96 1.66 8.19
N GLN A 63 11.42 0.49 7.86
CA GLN A 63 10.75 0.24 6.60
C GLN A 63 9.25 0.15 6.84
N TYR A 64 8.50 0.97 6.12
CA TYR A 64 7.04 0.98 6.22
C TYR A 64 6.47 0.43 4.93
N ARG A 65 5.51 -0.48 5.05
CA ARG A 65 4.84 -1.09 3.89
C ARG A 65 3.34 -0.89 4.02
N LEU A 66 2.72 -0.36 2.99
CA LEU A 66 1.27 -0.22 2.92
C LEU A 66 0.81 -1.07 1.74
N PHE A 67 0.06 -2.12 2.03
CA PHE A 67 -0.38 -3.06 1.02
C PHE A 67 -1.57 -2.52 0.27
N ALA A 68 -1.67 -2.88 -1.01
CA ALA A 68 -2.69 -2.31 -1.88
C ALA A 68 -2.97 -3.23 -3.06
N PHE A 69 -4.07 -2.96 -3.73
CA PHE A 69 -4.39 -3.63 -4.99
C PHE A 69 -5.11 -2.65 -5.90
N TRP A 70 -5.08 -2.96 -7.20
CA TRP A 70 -5.82 -2.16 -8.18
C TRP A 70 -7.28 -2.60 -8.19
N ASP A 71 -8.18 -1.62 -8.18
CA ASP A 71 -9.59 -1.91 -8.44
C ASP A 71 -9.74 -2.00 -9.96
N THR A 72 -9.79 -3.23 -10.45
CA THR A 72 -9.81 -3.50 -11.88
C THR A 72 -11.15 -3.15 -12.54
N GLU A 73 -12.17 -2.87 -11.73
CA GLU A 73 -13.48 -2.46 -12.22
C GLU A 73 -13.61 -0.94 -12.32
N LYS A 74 -12.63 -0.22 -11.81
CA LYS A 74 -12.58 1.24 -11.87
C LYS A 74 -11.28 1.68 -12.52
N GLU A 75 -11.37 2.71 -13.33
CA GLU A 75 -10.17 3.23 -13.98
C GLU A 75 -9.29 3.94 -12.98
N ALA A 76 -8.01 3.58 -12.99
CA ALA A 76 -6.95 4.28 -12.26
C ALA A 76 -7.23 4.45 -10.75
N MET A 77 -7.68 3.38 -10.09
CA MET A 77 -7.91 3.40 -8.64
C MET A 77 -7.13 2.29 -7.94
N VAL A 78 -6.40 2.66 -6.90
CA VAL A 78 -5.67 1.74 -6.04
C VAL A 78 -6.32 1.77 -4.65
N VAL A 79 -6.50 0.59 -4.06
CA VAL A 79 -7.13 0.43 -2.75
C VAL A 79 -6.07 -0.05 -1.76
N ALA A 80 -5.77 0.76 -0.75
CA ALA A 80 -4.83 0.38 0.29
C ALA A 80 -5.56 -0.40 1.38
N THR A 81 -5.03 -1.57 1.74
CA THR A 81 -5.69 -2.49 2.68
C THR A 81 -5.24 -2.27 4.12
N HIS A 82 -3.96 -2.40 4.39
CA HIS A 82 -3.40 -2.26 5.73
C HIS A 82 -1.90 -2.07 5.60
N GLY A 83 -1.23 -1.78 6.72
CA GLY A 83 0.20 -1.56 6.68
C GLY A 83 0.93 -2.27 7.82
N ILE A 84 2.25 -2.34 7.67
CA ILE A 84 3.12 -2.88 8.71
C ILE A 84 4.40 -2.05 8.79
N VAL A 85 5.05 -2.11 9.94
CA VAL A 85 6.42 -1.63 10.10
C VAL A 85 7.30 -2.87 9.96
N LYS A 86 8.12 -2.87 8.91
CA LYS A 86 8.92 -4.04 8.57
C LYS A 86 10.29 -3.95 9.26
N LYS A 87 10.59 -4.95 10.08
CA LYS A 87 11.87 -5.03 10.79
C LYS A 87 12.75 -6.17 10.30
N VAL A 88 12.26 -6.94 9.33
CA VAL A 88 12.96 -8.09 8.76
C VAL A 88 13.02 -7.94 7.24
N TRP A 89 13.84 -8.79 6.60
CA TRP A 89 14.04 -8.74 5.16
C TRP A 89 12.78 -8.95 4.33
N LYS A 90 11.97 -9.92 4.72
CA LYS A 90 10.79 -10.29 3.95
C LYS A 90 9.54 -9.77 4.60
N VAL A 91 8.57 -9.40 3.78
CA VAL A 91 7.21 -9.19 4.23
C VAL A 91 6.67 -10.55 4.67
N PRO A 92 6.13 -10.67 5.89
CA PRO A 92 5.55 -11.94 6.33
C PRO A 92 4.44 -12.40 5.39
N THR A 93 4.45 -13.69 5.03
CA THR A 93 3.46 -14.24 4.10
C THR A 93 2.04 -14.08 4.61
N LYS A 94 1.83 -14.08 5.93
CA LYS A 94 0.50 -13.88 6.51
C LYS A 94 -0.07 -12.49 6.18
N GLU A 95 0.80 -11.48 6.03
CA GLU A 95 0.35 -10.14 5.70
C GLU A 95 -0.07 -10.06 4.23
N ILE A 96 0.65 -10.76 3.37
CA ILE A 96 0.27 -10.85 1.96
C ILE A 96 -1.06 -11.57 1.83
N ALA A 97 -1.23 -12.70 2.53
CA ALA A 97 -2.48 -13.45 2.52
C ALA A 97 -3.64 -12.62 3.05
N LYS A 98 -3.39 -11.80 4.08
CA LYS A 98 -4.40 -10.89 4.60
C LYS A 98 -4.83 -9.88 3.55
N ALA A 99 -3.87 -9.30 2.84
CA ALA A 99 -4.18 -8.33 1.79
C ALA A 99 -5.01 -8.97 0.67
N GLU A 100 -4.67 -10.21 0.28
CA GLU A 100 -5.43 -10.93 -0.74
C GLU A 100 -6.85 -11.21 -0.28
N GLU A 101 -7.04 -11.59 0.98
CA GLU A 101 -8.37 -11.82 1.53
C GLU A 101 -9.18 -10.52 1.57
N MET A 102 -8.55 -9.41 1.96
CA MET A 102 -9.21 -8.10 1.96
C MET A 102 -9.60 -7.69 0.54
N ARG A 103 -8.76 -7.97 -0.45
CA ARG A 103 -9.06 -7.73 -1.85
C ARG A 103 -10.29 -8.53 -2.28
N LYS A 104 -10.33 -9.81 -1.93
CA LYS A 104 -11.44 -10.68 -2.25
C LYS A 104 -12.74 -10.16 -1.64
N GLN A 105 -12.69 -9.78 -0.37
CA GLN A 105 -13.85 -9.22 0.32
C GLN A 105 -14.32 -7.91 -0.33
N TYR A 106 -13.37 -7.07 -0.73
CA TYR A 106 -13.69 -5.81 -1.39
C TYR A 106 -14.50 -6.04 -2.67
N PHE A 107 -14.03 -6.93 -3.52
CA PHE A 107 -14.73 -7.21 -4.77
C PHE A 107 -16.06 -7.95 -4.54
N ASN A 108 -16.13 -8.80 -3.53
CA ASN A 108 -17.37 -9.53 -3.21
C ASN A 108 -18.46 -8.62 -2.64
N ALA A 109 -18.08 -7.50 -2.07
CA ALA A 109 -19.03 -6.55 -1.47
C ALA A 109 -19.66 -5.60 -2.48
N LYS A 110 -19.25 -5.67 -3.74
CA LYS A 110 -19.77 -4.79 -4.79
C LYS A 110 -21.09 -5.31 -5.36
#